data_19054d432ca8af00a74dfaa25f411114
#
_entry.id   19054d432ca8af00a74dfaa25f411114
#
_cell.length_a   1.000
_cell.length_b   1.000
_cell.length_c   1.000
_cell.angle_alpha   90.00
_cell.angle_beta   90.00
_cell.angle_gamma   90.00
#
_symmetry.space_group_name_H-M   'P 1'
#
loop_
_entity.id
_entity.type
_entity.pdbx_description
1 polymer ?
#
loop_
_entity_poly.entity_id
_entity_poly.type
_entity_poly.pdbx_seq_one_letter_code
_entity_poly.pdbx_strand_id
1 'polypeptide(L)' 'MTFERRQVSDRLVLLVSGRMDAENAPQFEQECRACIAEGLTDLVVDLGG' A
#
# COMPACT_ATOMS: atom_id res chain seq x y z
N MET A 1 -5.17 -3.75 9.30
CA MET A 1 -4.59 -2.96 8.20
C MET A 1 -5.21 -3.38 6.88
N THR A 2 -5.57 -2.43 6.07
CA THR A 2 -6.25 -2.68 4.81
C THR A 2 -5.43 -2.14 3.66
N PHE A 3 -5.35 -2.92 2.58
CA PHE A 3 -4.62 -2.55 1.37
C PHE A 3 -5.58 -2.49 0.20
N GLU A 4 -5.51 -1.43 -0.58
CA GLU A 4 -6.34 -1.28 -1.76
C GLU A 4 -5.48 -0.76 -2.90
N ARG A 5 -5.62 -1.39 -4.08
CA ARG A 5 -4.92 -0.95 -5.28
C ARG A 5 -5.91 -0.28 -6.22
N ARG A 6 -5.51 0.86 -6.78
CA ARG A 6 -6.32 1.56 -7.75
C ARG A 6 -5.49 1.90 -8.97
N GLN A 7 -6.06 1.66 -10.13
CA GLN A 7 -5.46 2.06 -11.39
C GLN A 7 -6.19 3.28 -11.91
N VAL A 8 -5.47 4.40 -12.03
CA VAL A 8 -6.04 5.66 -12.51
C VAL A 8 -5.18 6.13 -13.69
N SER A 9 -5.70 6.02 -14.89
CA SER A 9 -4.95 6.28 -16.13
C SER A 9 -3.71 5.38 -16.17
N ASP A 10 -2.53 5.98 -16.21
CA ASP A 10 -1.26 5.26 -16.21
C ASP A 10 -0.63 5.19 -14.81
N ARG A 11 -1.40 5.52 -13.78
CA ARG A 11 -0.91 5.55 -12.40
C ARG A 11 -1.44 4.37 -11.62
N LEU A 12 -0.58 3.75 -10.87
CA LEU A 12 -0.95 2.71 -9.92
C LEU A 12 -0.82 3.26 -8.51
N VAL A 13 -1.93 3.25 -7.78
CA VAL A 13 -2.00 3.82 -6.44
C VAL A 13 -2.23 2.70 -5.44
N LEU A 14 -1.40 2.65 -4.41
CA LEU A 14 -1.62 1.75 -3.29
C LEU A 14 -2.11 2.57 -2.10
N LEU A 15 -3.30 2.23 -1.62
CA LEU A 15 -3.88 2.87 -0.44
C LEU A 15 -3.76 1.91 0.73
N VAL A 16 -3.16 2.38 1.80
CA VAL A 16 -2.97 1.60 3.02
C VAL A 16 -3.67 2.34 4.16
N SER A 17 -4.54 1.64 4.87
CA SER A 17 -5.23 2.25 6.01
C SER A 17 -5.24 1.29 7.20
N GLY A 18 -5.35 1.88 8.40
CA GLY A 18 -5.39 1.14 9.62
C GLY A 18 -4.15 1.36 10.47
N ARG A 19 -3.94 0.46 11.40
CA ARG A 19 -2.87 0.60 12.39
C ARG A 19 -1.66 -0.24 12.00
N MET A 20 -0.50 0.39 11.94
CA MET A 20 0.76 -0.29 11.69
C MET A 20 1.36 -0.76 13.01
N ASP A 21 1.64 -2.06 13.11
CA ASP A 21 2.35 -2.62 14.25
C ASP A 21 3.34 -3.68 13.79
N ALA A 22 4.00 -4.34 14.74
CA ALA A 22 5.04 -5.32 14.41
C ALA A 22 4.49 -6.51 13.63
N GLU A 23 3.22 -6.84 13.78
CA GLU A 23 2.61 -7.95 13.07
C GLU A 23 2.28 -7.59 11.63
N ASN A 24 1.94 -6.33 11.39
CA ASN A 24 1.53 -5.85 10.07
C ASN A 24 2.70 -5.38 9.20
N ALA A 25 3.80 -4.98 9.82
CA ALA A 25 4.92 -4.41 9.09
C ALA A 25 5.46 -5.32 7.97
N PRO A 26 5.64 -6.63 8.19
CA PRO A 26 6.08 -7.51 7.11
C PRO A 26 5.10 -7.57 5.95
N GLN A 27 3.81 -7.56 6.23
CA GLN A 27 2.77 -7.58 5.21
C GLN A 27 2.79 -6.28 4.40
N PHE A 28 2.94 -5.15 5.07
CA PHE A 28 3.05 -3.85 4.41
C PHE A 28 4.25 -3.83 3.47
N GLU A 29 5.40 -4.29 3.93
CA GLU A 29 6.59 -4.35 3.09
C GLU A 29 6.38 -5.21 1.86
N GLN A 30 5.78 -6.38 2.05
CA GLN A 30 5.51 -7.30 0.96
C GLN A 30 4.55 -6.70 -0.07
N GLU A 31 3.50 -6.03 0.37
CA GLU A 31 2.56 -5.37 -0.53
C GLU A 31 3.22 -4.24 -1.31
N CYS A 32 4.06 -3.44 -0.64
CA CYS A 32 4.78 -2.38 -1.32
C CYS A 32 5.71 -2.92 -2.39
N ARG A 33 6.44 -3.97 -2.09
CA ARG A 33 7.36 -4.58 -3.06
C ARG A 33 6.61 -5.13 -4.27
N ALA A 34 5.48 -5.79 -4.03
CA ALA A 34 4.67 -6.32 -5.11
C ALA A 34 4.14 -5.19 -6.01
N CYS A 35 3.68 -4.10 -5.40
CA CYS A 35 3.18 -2.97 -6.16
C CYS A 35 4.29 -2.27 -6.95
N ILE A 36 5.47 -2.13 -6.36
CA ILE A 36 6.61 -1.52 -7.04
C ILE A 36 6.97 -2.33 -8.28
N ALA A 37 6.93 -3.66 -8.18
CA ALA A 37 7.20 -4.53 -9.31
C ALA A 37 6.16 -4.38 -10.42
N GLU A 38 4.95 -3.94 -10.08
CA GLU A 38 3.88 -3.71 -11.04
C GLU A 38 3.85 -2.28 -11.58
N GLY A 39 4.69 -1.40 -11.07
CA GLY A 39 4.76 -0.02 -11.55
C GLY A 39 4.08 1.00 -10.64
N LEU A 40 4.15 0.80 -9.34
CA LEU A 40 3.57 1.73 -8.38
C LEU A 40 4.06 3.15 -8.61
N THR A 41 3.12 4.10 -8.72
CA THR A 41 3.43 5.51 -8.90
C THR A 41 3.12 6.33 -7.65
N ASP A 42 2.11 5.96 -6.90
CA ASP A 42 1.67 6.73 -5.74
C ASP A 42 1.40 5.80 -4.56
N LEU A 43 1.80 6.24 -3.38
CA LEU A 43 1.53 5.51 -2.14
C LEU A 43 0.80 6.45 -1.18
N VAL A 44 -0.37 6.03 -0.73
CA VAL A 44 -1.15 6.79 0.24
C VAL A 44 -1.28 5.93 1.50
N VAL A 45 -0.78 6.44 2.60
CA VAL A 45 -0.81 5.71 3.88
C VAL A 45 -1.59 6.52 4.89
N ASP A 46 -2.65 5.93 5.43
CA ASP A 46 -3.46 6.52 6.47
C ASP A 46 -3.39 5.65 7.72
N LEU A 47 -2.59 6.08 8.67
CA LEU A 47 -2.37 5.36 9.92
C LEU A 47 -3.20 5.92 11.07
N GLY A 48 -4.16 6.77 10.78
CA GLY A 48 -4.96 7.44 11.78
C GLY A 48 -6.10 6.62 12.37
N GLY A 49 -6.04 5.35 12.21
CA GLY A 49 -7.08 4.46 12.72
C GLY A 49 -7.03 4.21 14.21
#